data_000d41575e5d7a0049cf9fd4e2fef538
#
_entry.id   000d41575e5d7a0049cf9fd4e2fef538
#
_cell.length_a   1.000
_cell.length_b   1.000
_cell.length_c   1.000
_cell.angle_alpha   90.00
_cell.angle_beta   90.00
_cell.angle_gamma   90.00
#
_symmetry.space_group_name_H-M   'P 1'
#
loop_
_entity.id
_entity.type
_entity.pdbx_description
1 polymer ?
#
loop_
_entity_poly.entity_id
_entity_poly.type
_entity_poly.pdbx_seq_one_letter_code
_entity_poly.pdbx_strand_id
1 'polypeptide(L)'
;MLFSSAYGNPVSALVKTLYTTSMTEERLPGGYTTGAVLIGDVIHKPAAPWTPTVHALLRHLEDAGFDGAPRALGFDDQGREMITYLPGDTVGDRTPWPAWVHSDTTPVQVGRWLRRLHDATLSFVPPADERWFIGGTVRPGLIVGHQDAAPYNAVVDGDRLVGFCDWDIAGPSSREFDLALSALWWVPLCPPSAVEPLGFHDFDGRSRRLHLLLDAYGYDADRQGFGAVIVQRARRQAAAIRQMADSGDPAGTRLLFVAQYFESAVSDIEALPNEFWAH
;
A
#
# COMPACT_ATOMS: atom_id res chain seq x y z
N MET A 1 62.32 40.05 5.18
CA MET A 1 61.10 40.86 4.89
C MET A 1 60.25 40.06 3.94
N LEU A 2 59.25 39.38 4.47
CA LEU A 2 58.28 38.62 3.67
C LEU A 2 56.88 38.90 4.27
N PHE A 3 56.10 39.67 3.56
CA PHE A 3 54.67 39.84 3.87
C PHE A 3 53.89 38.76 3.09
N SER A 4 53.23 37.83 3.83
CA SER A 4 52.26 36.90 3.28
C SER A 4 50.86 37.49 3.55
N SER A 5 50.16 37.84 2.49
CA SER A 5 48.79 38.35 2.51
C SER A 5 47.82 37.13 2.53
N ALA A 6 47.12 36.97 3.64
CA ALA A 6 45.96 36.05 3.75
C ALA A 6 44.69 36.88 3.53
N TYR A 7 44.16 36.90 2.32
CA TYR A 7 42.77 37.32 2.04
C TYR A 7 41.93 36.10 1.66
N GLY A 8 41.26 35.53 2.65
CA GLY A 8 40.21 34.57 2.41
C GLY A 8 38.98 35.29 1.80
N ASN A 9 38.45 34.77 0.69
CA ASN A 9 37.38 35.35 -0.08
C ASN A 9 36.08 35.24 0.73
N PRO A 10 35.42 36.37 1.16
CA PRO A 10 34.23 36.37 1.99
C PRO A 10 32.97 35.79 1.30
N VAL A 11 33.00 35.65 -0.04
CA VAL A 11 31.88 35.09 -0.83
C VAL A 11 31.75 33.56 -0.62
N SER A 12 32.88 32.89 -0.37
CA SER A 12 32.89 31.42 -0.10
C SER A 12 32.25 31.04 1.24
N ALA A 13 32.32 31.91 2.23
CA ALA A 13 31.70 31.68 3.55
C ALA A 13 30.18 31.94 3.52
N LEU A 14 29.71 32.93 2.75
CA LEU A 14 28.28 33.24 2.63
C LEU A 14 27.53 32.15 1.84
N VAL A 15 28.15 31.55 0.83
CA VAL A 15 27.53 30.46 0.05
C VAL A 15 27.37 29.18 0.88
N LYS A 16 28.30 28.88 1.80
CA LYS A 16 28.16 27.74 2.71
C LYS A 16 27.07 27.92 3.77
N THR A 17 26.74 29.15 4.17
CA THR A 17 25.72 29.41 5.21
C THR A 17 24.31 29.41 4.63
N LEU A 18 24.11 29.54 3.32
CA LEU A 18 22.79 29.55 2.68
C LEU A 18 22.28 28.16 2.28
N TYR A 19 23.10 27.10 2.40
CA TYR A 19 22.71 25.73 2.03
C TYR A 19 22.65 24.75 3.21
N THR A 20 22.79 25.20 4.45
CA THR A 20 22.49 24.41 5.65
C THR A 20 21.20 24.86 6.29
N THR A 21 20.09 24.85 5.54
CA THR A 21 18.81 24.61 6.18
C THR A 21 18.84 23.13 6.54
N SER A 22 19.10 22.83 7.80
CA SER A 22 18.91 21.50 8.38
C SER A 22 17.46 21.11 8.10
N MET A 23 17.23 20.31 7.07
CA MET A 23 15.94 19.72 6.83
C MET A 23 15.69 18.78 8.01
N THR A 24 14.72 19.11 8.84
CA THR A 24 14.33 18.28 9.98
C THR A 24 13.84 16.94 9.48
N GLU A 25 14.45 15.85 9.95
CA GLU A 25 13.92 14.51 9.77
C GLU A 25 12.66 14.38 10.64
N GLU A 26 11.52 14.18 10.00
CA GLU A 26 10.25 13.90 10.68
C GLU A 26 9.98 12.40 10.59
N ARG A 27 9.89 11.72 11.73
CA ARG A 27 9.47 10.32 11.78
C ARG A 27 8.01 10.22 11.36
N LEU A 28 7.74 9.42 10.35
CA LEU A 28 6.36 9.13 9.96
C LEU A 28 5.74 8.14 10.96
N PRO A 29 4.56 8.46 11.54
CA PRO A 29 3.84 7.52 12.39
C PRO A 29 3.26 6.38 11.54
N GLY A 30 3.29 5.17 12.08
CA GLY A 30 2.67 4.00 11.44
C GLY A 30 3.67 3.11 10.69
N GLY A 31 3.16 1.91 10.32
CA GLY A 31 3.93 0.87 9.65
C GLY A 31 4.66 -0.06 10.62
N TYR A 32 4.51 -1.37 10.39
CA TYR A 32 5.23 -2.39 11.14
C TYR A 32 6.70 -2.54 10.70
N THR A 33 7.04 -2.06 9.51
CA THR A 33 8.40 -1.94 8.98
C THR A 33 8.93 -0.54 9.30
N THR A 34 9.53 -0.40 10.46
CA THR A 34 9.90 0.87 11.07
C THR A 34 11.11 1.52 10.43
N GLY A 35 11.15 2.85 10.45
CA GLY A 35 12.32 3.65 10.11
C GLY A 35 12.13 4.61 8.95
N ALA A 36 10.90 4.79 8.46
CA ALA A 36 10.60 5.81 7.46
C ALA A 36 10.67 7.21 8.09
N VAL A 37 11.39 8.11 7.45
CA VAL A 37 11.48 9.52 7.81
C VAL A 37 11.15 10.39 6.60
N LEU A 38 10.45 11.49 6.84
CA LEU A 38 10.19 12.52 5.85
C LEU A 38 11.27 13.60 5.95
N ILE A 39 11.92 13.90 4.83
CA ILE A 39 12.91 14.98 4.71
C ILE A 39 12.48 15.85 3.52
N GLY A 40 11.90 17.00 3.79
CA GLY A 40 11.23 17.78 2.74
C GLY A 40 10.03 17.04 2.16
N ASP A 41 10.04 16.77 0.86
CA ASP A 41 8.99 16.03 0.14
C ASP A 41 9.41 14.58 -0.20
N VAL A 42 10.46 14.07 0.46
CA VAL A 42 11.03 12.74 0.19
C VAL A 42 10.95 11.87 1.42
N ILE A 43 10.43 10.67 1.23
CA ILE A 43 10.46 9.61 2.24
C ILE A 43 11.75 8.83 2.08
N HIS A 44 12.49 8.71 3.18
CA HIS A 44 13.67 7.84 3.30
C HIS A 44 13.33 6.68 4.21
N LYS A 45 13.53 5.45 3.76
CA LYS A 45 13.33 4.24 4.58
C LYS A 45 14.39 3.18 4.30
N PRO A 46 14.64 2.24 5.23
CA PRO A 46 15.61 1.17 5.01
C PRO A 46 15.32 0.41 3.71
N ALA A 47 16.34 0.23 2.88
CA ALA A 47 16.21 -0.56 1.68
C ALA A 47 16.20 -2.07 2.02
N ALA A 48 15.48 -2.83 1.21
CA ALA A 48 15.32 -4.28 1.33
C ALA A 48 15.72 -4.98 0.01
N PRO A 49 15.91 -6.29 -0.01
CA PRO A 49 16.30 -7.02 -1.23
C PRO A 49 15.33 -6.85 -2.41
N TRP A 50 14.07 -6.52 -2.16
CA TRP A 50 13.03 -6.27 -3.19
C TRP A 50 12.96 -4.81 -3.63
N THR A 51 13.53 -3.86 -2.89
CA THR A 51 13.46 -2.42 -3.20
C THR A 51 13.87 -2.09 -4.64
N PRO A 52 14.94 -2.65 -5.24
CA PRO A 52 15.29 -2.35 -6.63
C PRO A 52 14.19 -2.73 -7.63
N THR A 53 13.50 -3.85 -7.39
CA THR A 53 12.39 -4.31 -8.24
C THR A 53 11.16 -3.42 -8.08
N VAL A 54 10.83 -3.02 -6.83
CA VAL A 54 9.75 -2.07 -6.55
C VAL A 54 10.05 -0.71 -7.18
N HIS A 55 11.29 -0.23 -7.12
CA HIS A 55 11.69 1.01 -7.80
C HIS A 55 11.55 0.91 -9.33
N ALA A 56 11.86 -0.25 -9.93
CA ALA A 56 11.62 -0.47 -11.35
C ALA A 56 10.12 -0.41 -11.69
N LEU A 57 9.27 -1.00 -10.84
CA LEU A 57 7.82 -0.91 -10.97
C LEU A 57 7.32 0.53 -10.86
N LEU A 58 7.76 1.29 -9.84
CA LEU A 58 7.33 2.68 -9.64
C LEU A 58 7.73 3.59 -10.81
N ARG A 59 8.93 3.41 -11.40
CA ARG A 59 9.34 4.12 -12.61
C ARG A 59 8.47 3.74 -13.81
N HIS A 60 8.16 2.46 -13.99
CA HIS A 60 7.25 2.03 -15.03
C HIS A 60 5.86 2.66 -14.89
N LEU A 61 5.33 2.75 -13.67
CA LEU A 61 4.04 3.40 -13.39
C LEU A 61 4.10 4.90 -13.70
N GLU A 62 5.21 5.57 -13.38
CA GLU A 62 5.44 6.98 -13.75
C GLU A 62 5.48 7.16 -15.27
N ASP A 63 6.23 6.32 -15.99
CA ASP A 63 6.32 6.33 -17.45
C ASP A 63 4.97 6.05 -18.13
N ALA A 64 4.14 5.21 -17.51
CA ALA A 64 2.77 4.92 -17.94
C ALA A 64 1.76 6.03 -17.60
N GLY A 65 2.18 7.10 -16.93
CA GLY A 65 1.30 8.20 -16.51
C GLY A 65 0.36 7.85 -15.36
N PHE A 66 0.72 6.85 -14.54
CA PHE A 66 -0.04 6.49 -13.35
C PHE A 66 0.33 7.42 -12.19
N ASP A 67 -0.63 8.22 -11.74
CA ASP A 67 -0.44 9.28 -10.73
C ASP A 67 -0.80 8.87 -9.29
N GLY A 68 -1.24 7.64 -9.08
CA GLY A 68 -1.70 7.10 -7.79
C GLY A 68 -0.63 6.35 -6.99
N ALA A 69 0.65 6.52 -7.29
CA ALA A 69 1.79 5.89 -6.62
C ALA A 69 2.90 6.90 -6.34
N PRO A 70 3.77 6.68 -5.32
CA PRO A 70 4.98 7.46 -5.15
C PRO A 70 5.95 7.24 -6.32
N ARG A 71 6.88 8.15 -6.52
CA ARG A 71 7.96 8.04 -7.51
C ARG A 71 9.23 7.54 -6.86
N ALA A 72 9.95 6.64 -7.52
CA ALA A 72 11.24 6.14 -7.07
C ALA A 72 12.34 7.15 -7.38
N LEU A 73 13.00 7.67 -6.35
CA LEU A 73 14.09 8.64 -6.46
C LEU A 73 15.49 8.01 -6.35
N GLY A 74 15.57 6.73 -6.01
CA GLY A 74 16.82 6.00 -5.85
C GLY A 74 17.19 5.76 -4.40
N PHE A 75 18.47 5.90 -4.08
CA PHE A 75 19.01 5.65 -2.74
C PHE A 75 19.84 6.84 -2.27
N ASP A 76 19.80 7.12 -0.98
CA ASP A 76 20.65 8.14 -0.36
C ASP A 76 22.07 7.61 -0.03
N ASP A 77 22.91 8.49 0.49
CA ASP A 77 24.31 8.15 0.86
C ASP A 77 24.41 7.12 2.00
N GLN A 78 23.31 6.87 2.72
CA GLN A 78 23.22 5.85 3.77
C GLN A 78 22.65 4.52 3.24
N GLY A 79 22.33 4.44 1.95
CA GLY A 79 21.72 3.27 1.32
C GLY A 79 20.24 3.10 1.64
N ARG A 80 19.57 4.13 2.18
CA ARG A 80 18.11 4.14 2.36
C ARG A 80 17.46 4.40 1.02
N GLU A 81 16.33 3.73 0.74
CA GLU A 81 15.54 4.09 -0.43
C GLU A 81 14.90 5.47 -0.27
N MET A 82 14.78 6.16 -1.39
CA MET A 82 14.09 7.44 -1.50
C MET A 82 12.90 7.32 -2.43
N ILE A 83 11.73 7.73 -1.96
CA ILE A 83 10.51 7.85 -2.76
C ILE A 83 9.83 9.19 -2.46
N THR A 84 9.01 9.69 -3.40
CA THR A 84 8.25 10.92 -3.15
C THR A 84 7.20 10.70 -2.08
N TYR A 85 6.97 11.72 -1.25
CA TYR A 85 5.82 11.77 -0.36
C TYR A 85 4.54 11.97 -1.17
N LEU A 86 3.49 11.22 -0.85
CA LEU A 86 2.14 11.46 -1.38
C LEU A 86 1.42 12.41 -0.41
N PRO A 87 1.16 13.65 -0.82
CA PRO A 87 0.52 14.62 0.07
C PRO A 87 -0.95 14.25 0.29
N GLY A 88 -1.37 14.27 1.54
CA GLY A 88 -2.75 13.98 1.93
C GLY A 88 -2.88 13.45 3.34
N ASP A 89 -4.11 13.11 3.69
CA ASP A 89 -4.47 12.52 4.98
C ASP A 89 -4.48 10.99 4.87
N THR A 90 -4.07 10.32 5.95
CA THR A 90 -4.08 8.86 6.08
C THR A 90 -4.90 8.45 7.29
N VAL A 91 -5.16 7.17 7.47
CA VAL A 91 -5.77 6.68 8.71
C VAL A 91 -4.89 6.99 9.93
N GLY A 92 -3.56 6.82 9.82
CA GLY A 92 -2.64 6.98 10.94
C GLY A 92 -3.01 6.07 12.11
N ASP A 93 -2.85 6.60 13.34
CA ASP A 93 -3.18 5.87 14.58
C ASP A 93 -4.63 6.10 15.06
N ARG A 94 -5.48 6.70 14.22
CA ARG A 94 -6.86 7.05 14.61
C ARG A 94 -7.74 5.82 14.75
N THR A 95 -8.49 5.77 15.84
CA THR A 95 -9.53 4.79 16.11
C THR A 95 -10.71 5.51 16.79
N PRO A 96 -11.91 5.53 16.20
CA PRO A 96 -12.27 4.93 14.91
C PRO A 96 -11.56 5.57 13.72
N TRP A 97 -11.56 4.88 12.58
CA TRP A 97 -10.99 5.39 11.33
C TRP A 97 -11.74 6.63 10.83
N PRO A 98 -11.09 7.49 10.02
CA PRO A 98 -11.73 8.70 9.51
C PRO A 98 -12.99 8.42 8.69
N ALA A 99 -13.93 9.37 8.69
CA ALA A 99 -15.23 9.25 8.03
C ALA A 99 -15.13 8.89 6.53
N TRP A 100 -14.09 9.35 5.83
CA TRP A 100 -13.90 9.03 4.41
C TRP A 100 -13.73 7.53 4.15
N VAL A 101 -13.21 6.73 5.11
CA VAL A 101 -13.10 5.27 4.98
C VAL A 101 -14.48 4.62 4.86
N HIS A 102 -15.48 5.17 5.55
CA HIS A 102 -16.83 4.63 5.64
C HIS A 102 -17.75 5.13 4.52
N SER A 103 -17.33 6.15 3.76
CA SER A 103 -18.08 6.71 2.66
C SER A 103 -18.24 5.69 1.51
N ASP A 104 -19.41 5.68 0.87
CA ASP A 104 -19.68 4.87 -0.33
C ASP A 104 -18.89 5.32 -1.56
N THR A 105 -18.42 6.56 -1.57
CA THR A 105 -17.57 7.07 -2.66
C THR A 105 -16.18 6.44 -2.65
N THR A 106 -15.71 6.01 -1.48
CA THR A 106 -14.35 5.48 -1.34
C THR A 106 -14.14 4.14 -2.05
N PRO A 107 -14.99 3.09 -1.88
CA PRO A 107 -14.83 1.85 -2.64
C PRO A 107 -14.93 2.07 -4.15
N VAL A 108 -15.69 3.05 -4.62
CA VAL A 108 -15.75 3.44 -6.04
C VAL A 108 -14.39 3.97 -6.51
N GLN A 109 -13.76 4.84 -5.73
CA GLN A 109 -12.44 5.39 -6.07
C GLN A 109 -11.35 4.31 -6.02
N VAL A 110 -11.40 3.44 -5.03
CA VAL A 110 -10.48 2.29 -4.89
C VAL A 110 -10.62 1.32 -6.07
N GLY A 111 -11.83 0.98 -6.48
CA GLY A 111 -12.07 0.12 -7.64
C GLY A 111 -11.48 0.70 -8.92
N ARG A 112 -11.69 2.00 -9.19
CA ARG A 112 -11.10 2.70 -10.34
C ARG A 112 -9.58 2.76 -10.27
N TRP A 113 -9.03 3.01 -9.08
CA TRP A 113 -7.57 3.05 -8.87
C TRP A 113 -6.94 1.69 -9.15
N LEU A 114 -7.50 0.59 -8.59
CA LEU A 114 -7.04 -0.78 -8.84
C LEU A 114 -7.12 -1.15 -10.32
N ARG A 115 -8.21 -0.77 -11.01
CA ARG A 115 -8.32 -1.02 -12.44
C ARG A 115 -7.21 -0.35 -13.23
N ARG A 116 -6.95 0.92 -12.97
CA ARG A 116 -5.86 1.67 -13.62
C ARG A 116 -4.49 1.07 -13.33
N LEU A 117 -4.23 0.68 -12.06
CA LEU A 117 -2.99 0.01 -11.67
C LEU A 117 -2.80 -1.29 -12.46
N HIS A 118 -3.81 -2.15 -12.46
CA HIS A 118 -3.74 -3.44 -13.12
C HIS A 118 -3.58 -3.33 -14.64
N ASP A 119 -4.17 -2.31 -15.26
CA ASP A 119 -3.98 -2.04 -16.68
C ASP A 119 -2.57 -1.52 -16.98
N ALA A 120 -2.04 -0.62 -16.14
CA ALA A 120 -0.70 -0.08 -16.29
C ALA A 120 0.39 -1.15 -16.12
N THR A 121 0.20 -2.11 -15.20
CA THR A 121 1.21 -3.13 -14.91
C THR A 121 1.23 -4.32 -15.88
N LEU A 122 0.25 -4.44 -16.80
CA LEU A 122 0.25 -5.50 -17.83
C LEU A 122 1.48 -5.48 -18.75
N SER A 123 2.04 -4.30 -18.99
CA SER A 123 3.21 -4.10 -19.83
C SER A 123 4.51 -4.03 -19.05
N PHE A 124 4.46 -4.21 -17.74
CA PHE A 124 5.66 -4.15 -16.91
C PHE A 124 6.59 -5.33 -17.20
N VAL A 125 7.85 -5.01 -17.51
CA VAL A 125 8.93 -5.99 -17.67
C VAL A 125 9.86 -5.83 -16.47
N PRO A 126 9.91 -6.82 -15.58
CA PRO A 126 10.76 -6.74 -14.40
C PRO A 126 12.23 -6.86 -14.78
N PRO A 127 13.17 -6.41 -13.92
CA PRO A 127 14.58 -6.68 -14.07
C PRO A 127 14.86 -8.20 -14.03
N ALA A 128 15.96 -8.64 -14.65
CA ALA A 128 16.30 -10.07 -14.77
C ALA A 128 16.54 -10.76 -13.41
N ASP A 129 16.92 -9.99 -12.40
CA ASP A 129 17.14 -10.39 -11.02
C ASP A 129 15.99 -9.99 -10.09
N GLU A 130 14.75 -9.92 -10.63
CA GLU A 130 13.57 -9.52 -9.88
C GLU A 130 13.46 -10.25 -8.55
N ARG A 131 13.15 -9.48 -7.51
CA ARG A 131 12.85 -9.99 -6.17
C ARG A 131 11.61 -9.29 -5.63
N TRP A 132 10.69 -10.07 -5.11
CA TRP A 132 9.48 -9.59 -4.49
C TRP A 132 9.41 -10.05 -3.04
N PHE A 133 8.90 -9.22 -2.14
CA PHE A 133 8.74 -9.60 -0.73
C PHE A 133 7.95 -10.90 -0.58
N ILE A 134 6.85 -11.01 -1.31
CA ILE A 134 5.98 -12.20 -1.29
C ILE A 134 6.49 -13.36 -2.16
N GLY A 135 7.65 -13.18 -2.81
CA GLY A 135 8.21 -14.14 -3.78
C GLY A 135 7.43 -14.17 -5.10
N GLY A 136 7.76 -15.17 -5.91
CA GLY A 136 7.17 -15.33 -7.25
C GLY A 136 7.94 -14.59 -8.34
N THR A 137 7.47 -14.72 -9.58
CA THR A 137 8.00 -14.05 -10.77
C THR A 137 6.86 -13.57 -11.66
N VAL A 138 7.07 -12.45 -12.35
CA VAL A 138 6.11 -11.96 -13.35
C VAL A 138 6.05 -12.94 -14.52
N ARG A 139 4.84 -13.31 -14.93
CA ARG A 139 4.58 -14.25 -16.06
C ARG A 139 3.43 -13.71 -16.92
N PRO A 140 3.34 -14.12 -18.18
CA PRO A 140 2.21 -13.77 -19.02
C PRO A 140 0.86 -14.08 -18.34
N GLY A 141 -0.06 -13.13 -18.38
CA GLY A 141 -1.38 -13.23 -17.74
C GLY A 141 -1.44 -12.77 -16.27
N LEU A 142 -0.29 -12.49 -15.64
CA LEU A 142 -0.27 -11.83 -14.34
C LEU A 142 -0.10 -10.33 -14.50
N ILE A 143 -0.58 -9.60 -13.50
CA ILE A 143 -0.30 -8.18 -13.25
C ILE A 143 0.72 -8.09 -12.11
N VAL A 144 1.26 -6.91 -11.87
CA VAL A 144 1.87 -6.61 -10.58
C VAL A 144 0.87 -5.79 -9.77
N GLY A 145 0.33 -6.41 -8.71
CA GLY A 145 -0.61 -5.76 -7.79
C GLY A 145 0.10 -5.05 -6.66
N HIS A 146 -0.62 -4.15 -5.98
CA HIS A 146 -0.15 -3.51 -4.76
C HIS A 146 -0.07 -4.50 -3.59
N GLN A 147 -0.96 -5.47 -3.58
CA GLN A 147 -1.11 -6.54 -2.58
C GLN A 147 -1.53 -6.09 -1.18
N ASP A 148 -1.65 -4.76 -0.96
CA ASP A 148 -2.09 -4.16 0.31
C ASP A 148 -2.80 -2.81 0.12
N ALA A 149 -3.66 -2.69 -0.90
CA ALA A 149 -4.47 -1.50 -1.15
C ALA A 149 -5.65 -1.42 -0.16
N ALA A 150 -5.32 -1.28 1.13
CA ALA A 150 -6.22 -1.26 2.27
C ALA A 150 -6.35 0.17 2.85
N PRO A 151 -7.36 0.45 3.71
CA PRO A 151 -7.59 1.78 4.27
C PRO A 151 -6.37 2.42 4.95
N TYR A 152 -5.57 1.63 5.65
CA TYR A 152 -4.41 2.12 6.39
C TYR A 152 -3.24 2.57 5.48
N ASN A 153 -3.24 2.17 4.21
CA ASN A 153 -2.26 2.59 3.20
C ASN A 153 -2.83 3.64 2.23
N ALA A 154 -4.10 3.99 2.35
CA ALA A 154 -4.73 4.99 1.48
C ALA A 154 -4.32 6.41 1.89
N VAL A 155 -4.04 7.24 0.89
CA VAL A 155 -3.79 8.68 1.02
C VAL A 155 -4.92 9.43 0.33
N VAL A 156 -5.56 10.36 1.03
CA VAL A 156 -6.70 11.13 0.53
C VAL A 156 -6.47 12.63 0.69
N ASP A 157 -7.05 13.40 -0.21
CA ASP A 157 -7.11 14.86 -0.15
C ASP A 157 -8.60 15.26 -0.08
N GLY A 158 -9.06 15.62 1.12
CA GLY A 158 -10.49 15.73 1.41
C GLY A 158 -11.20 14.37 1.23
N ASP A 159 -12.09 14.28 0.25
CA ASP A 159 -12.80 13.04 -0.11
C ASP A 159 -12.21 12.33 -1.33
N ARG A 160 -11.13 12.85 -1.90
CA ARG A 160 -10.50 12.32 -3.11
C ARG A 160 -9.34 11.39 -2.77
N LEU A 161 -9.41 10.15 -3.22
CA LEU A 161 -8.28 9.22 -3.14
C LEU A 161 -7.12 9.76 -4.01
N VAL A 162 -5.98 10.02 -3.38
CA VAL A 162 -4.73 10.38 -4.06
C VAL A 162 -4.04 9.13 -4.58
N GLY A 163 -3.92 8.10 -3.74
CA GLY A 163 -3.28 6.85 -4.08
C GLY A 163 -3.01 6.00 -2.84
N PHE A 164 -2.06 5.09 -2.96
CA PHE A 164 -1.64 4.24 -1.85
C PHE A 164 -0.13 4.37 -1.62
N CYS A 165 0.24 4.37 -0.35
CA CYS A 165 1.63 4.23 0.11
C CYS A 165 1.94 2.76 0.40
N ASP A 166 3.17 2.47 0.85
CA ASP A 166 3.66 1.14 1.27
C ASP A 166 3.61 0.07 0.17
N TRP A 167 4.49 0.23 -0.81
CA TRP A 167 4.62 -0.67 -1.97
C TRP A 167 5.54 -1.86 -1.74
N ASP A 168 6.03 -2.08 -0.52
CA ASP A 168 7.02 -3.12 -0.21
C ASP A 168 6.54 -4.52 -0.55
N ILE A 169 5.25 -4.78 -0.39
CA ILE A 169 4.67 -6.10 -0.69
C ILE A 169 4.04 -6.20 -2.08
N ALA A 170 4.21 -5.16 -2.92
CA ALA A 170 3.82 -5.26 -4.32
C ALA A 170 4.46 -6.50 -4.98
N GLY A 171 3.73 -7.11 -5.90
CA GLY A 171 4.26 -8.32 -6.54
C GLY A 171 3.30 -8.97 -7.54
N PRO A 172 3.76 -10.05 -8.22
CA PRO A 172 2.97 -10.77 -9.22
C PRO A 172 1.67 -11.34 -8.65
N SER A 173 0.56 -11.07 -9.33
CA SER A 173 -0.77 -11.50 -8.90
C SER A 173 -1.72 -11.67 -10.08
N SER A 174 -2.83 -12.39 -9.89
CA SER A 174 -3.99 -12.19 -10.73
C SER A 174 -4.75 -10.93 -10.32
N ARG A 175 -5.49 -10.33 -11.24
CA ARG A 175 -6.34 -9.17 -10.98
C ARG A 175 -7.33 -9.42 -9.84
N GLU A 176 -7.98 -10.57 -9.86
CA GLU A 176 -8.96 -10.95 -8.85
C GLU A 176 -8.35 -11.12 -7.46
N PHE A 177 -7.14 -11.70 -7.39
CA PHE A 177 -6.51 -11.98 -6.12
C PHE A 177 -6.01 -10.70 -5.43
N ASP A 178 -5.56 -9.69 -6.19
CA ASP A 178 -5.23 -8.37 -5.65
C ASP A 178 -6.49 -7.60 -5.23
N LEU A 179 -7.53 -7.60 -6.08
CA LEU A 179 -8.83 -6.99 -5.77
C LEU A 179 -9.49 -7.60 -4.53
N ALA A 180 -9.31 -8.91 -4.29
CA ALA A 180 -9.90 -9.62 -3.16
C ALA A 180 -9.40 -9.12 -1.81
N LEU A 181 -8.13 -8.71 -1.68
CA LEU A 181 -7.65 -8.10 -0.44
C LEU A 181 -8.31 -6.75 -0.17
N SER A 182 -8.44 -5.93 -1.21
CA SER A 182 -9.14 -4.66 -1.08
C SER A 182 -10.61 -4.86 -0.69
N ALA A 183 -11.28 -5.88 -1.25
CA ALA A 183 -12.64 -6.21 -0.85
C ALA A 183 -12.74 -6.60 0.64
N LEU A 184 -11.80 -7.38 1.17
CA LEU A 184 -11.78 -7.77 2.60
C LEU A 184 -11.84 -6.55 3.52
N TRP A 185 -11.09 -5.48 3.19
CA TRP A 185 -10.95 -4.30 4.02
C TRP A 185 -12.00 -3.21 3.74
N TRP A 186 -12.27 -2.93 2.46
CA TRP A 186 -13.18 -1.84 2.07
C TRP A 186 -14.65 -2.23 2.16
N VAL A 187 -14.97 -3.53 2.21
CA VAL A 187 -16.34 -4.06 2.37
C VAL A 187 -16.60 -4.58 3.80
N PRO A 188 -15.75 -4.31 4.75
CA PRO A 188 -15.51 -4.90 6.06
C PRO A 188 -16.06 -6.34 6.20
N LEU A 189 -15.44 -7.27 5.44
CA LEU A 189 -15.81 -8.69 5.45
C LEU A 189 -15.19 -9.46 6.63
N CYS A 190 -14.51 -8.77 7.53
CA CYS A 190 -14.05 -9.31 8.81
C CYS A 190 -15.18 -9.34 9.86
N PRO A 191 -15.02 -10.10 10.95
CA PRO A 191 -16.04 -10.17 12.02
C PRO A 191 -16.36 -8.79 12.60
N PRO A 192 -17.61 -8.53 13.01
CA PRO A 192 -18.00 -7.26 13.63
C PRO A 192 -17.07 -6.83 14.76
N SER A 193 -16.68 -7.76 15.64
CA SER A 193 -15.75 -7.46 16.75
C SER A 193 -14.40 -6.89 16.32
N ALA A 194 -13.97 -7.18 15.07
CA ALA A 194 -12.73 -6.68 14.51
C ALA A 194 -12.88 -5.30 13.86
N VAL A 195 -14.04 -5.00 13.27
CA VAL A 195 -14.23 -3.81 12.43
C VAL A 195 -15.11 -2.72 13.05
N GLU A 196 -15.97 -3.05 14.04
CA GLU A 196 -16.73 -2.05 14.81
C GLU A 196 -15.84 -1.03 15.53
N PRO A 197 -14.73 -1.43 16.19
CA PRO A 197 -13.81 -0.46 16.78
C PRO A 197 -13.20 0.50 15.77
N LEU A 198 -13.13 0.08 14.49
CA LEU A 198 -12.63 0.88 13.38
C LEU A 198 -13.71 1.82 12.81
N GLY A 199 -14.96 1.72 13.28
CA GLY A 199 -16.07 2.58 12.90
C GLY A 199 -17.02 2.00 11.85
N PHE A 200 -16.89 0.73 11.49
CA PHE A 200 -17.84 0.06 10.59
C PHE A 200 -19.03 -0.48 11.36
N HIS A 201 -20.21 0.01 11.05
CA HIS A 201 -21.47 -0.36 11.74
C HIS A 201 -22.59 -0.77 10.76
N ASP A 202 -22.46 -0.43 9.46
CA ASP A 202 -23.45 -0.79 8.42
C ASP A 202 -23.09 -2.17 7.80
N PHE A 203 -23.45 -3.24 8.52
CA PHE A 203 -23.19 -4.60 8.04
C PHE A 203 -24.21 -5.05 6.97
N ASP A 204 -25.40 -4.51 6.97
CA ASP A 204 -26.41 -4.78 5.94
C ASP A 204 -26.02 -4.15 4.60
N GLY A 205 -25.32 -3.02 4.63
CA GLY A 205 -24.82 -2.33 3.44
C GLY A 205 -23.59 -2.96 2.79
N ARG A 206 -23.02 -4.04 3.34
CA ARG A 206 -21.80 -4.66 2.80
C ARG A 206 -21.93 -5.17 1.37
N SER A 207 -23.08 -5.80 1.02
CA SER A 207 -23.32 -6.24 -0.36
C SER A 207 -23.27 -5.05 -1.32
N ARG A 208 -23.97 -3.97 -1.02
CA ARG A 208 -23.94 -2.73 -1.80
C ARG A 208 -22.52 -2.17 -1.93
N ARG A 209 -21.73 -2.13 -0.85
CA ARG A 209 -20.34 -1.67 -0.89
C ARG A 209 -19.47 -2.55 -1.78
N LEU A 210 -19.66 -3.86 -1.76
CA LEU A 210 -18.96 -4.79 -2.65
C LEU A 210 -19.26 -4.46 -4.11
N HIS A 211 -20.52 -4.29 -4.45
CA HIS A 211 -20.92 -3.98 -5.82
C HIS A 211 -20.41 -2.63 -6.28
N LEU A 212 -20.38 -1.61 -5.43
CA LEU A 212 -19.75 -0.31 -5.73
C LEU A 212 -18.26 -0.46 -6.09
N LEU A 213 -17.53 -1.29 -5.35
CA LEU A 213 -16.13 -1.59 -5.64
C LEU A 213 -15.95 -2.32 -6.98
N LEU A 214 -16.73 -3.39 -7.19
CA LEU A 214 -16.64 -4.26 -8.36
C LEU A 214 -17.08 -3.55 -9.64
N ASP A 215 -18.17 -2.78 -9.59
CA ASP A 215 -18.66 -1.99 -10.73
C ASP A 215 -17.63 -0.92 -11.14
N ALA A 216 -17.08 -0.21 -10.16
CA ALA A 216 -16.09 0.82 -10.42
C ALA A 216 -14.75 0.24 -10.94
N TYR A 217 -14.42 -0.97 -10.56
CA TYR A 217 -13.30 -1.73 -11.12
C TYR A 217 -13.60 -2.19 -12.55
N GLY A 218 -14.86 -2.38 -12.92
CA GLY A 218 -15.28 -3.02 -14.17
C GLY A 218 -15.11 -4.53 -14.12
N TYR A 219 -15.47 -5.14 -12.98
CA TYR A 219 -15.45 -6.59 -12.79
C TYR A 219 -16.59 -7.24 -13.56
N ASP A 220 -16.26 -8.02 -14.57
CA ASP A 220 -17.19 -8.64 -15.53
C ASP A 220 -17.29 -10.18 -15.40
N ALA A 221 -16.55 -10.77 -14.46
CA ALA A 221 -16.61 -12.19 -14.18
C ALA A 221 -17.71 -12.55 -13.15
N ASP A 222 -17.83 -13.82 -12.82
CA ASP A 222 -18.80 -14.33 -11.85
C ASP A 222 -18.55 -13.80 -10.44
N ARG A 223 -19.46 -12.92 -9.95
CA ARG A 223 -19.37 -12.33 -8.62
C ARG A 223 -19.61 -13.34 -7.51
N GLN A 224 -20.38 -14.38 -7.74
CA GLN A 224 -20.59 -15.46 -6.78
C GLN A 224 -19.27 -16.24 -6.57
N GLY A 225 -18.56 -16.53 -7.66
CA GLY A 225 -17.22 -17.13 -7.61
C GLY A 225 -16.18 -16.26 -6.96
N PHE A 226 -16.34 -14.92 -6.99
CA PHE A 226 -15.41 -13.98 -6.36
C PHE A 226 -15.34 -14.16 -4.84
N GLY A 227 -16.42 -14.58 -4.18
CA GLY A 227 -16.42 -14.93 -2.76
C GLY A 227 -15.38 -16.00 -2.41
N ALA A 228 -15.23 -17.03 -3.25
CA ALA A 228 -14.21 -18.06 -3.06
C ALA A 228 -12.77 -17.50 -3.22
N VAL A 229 -12.57 -16.53 -4.12
CA VAL A 229 -11.28 -15.85 -4.28
C VAL A 229 -10.94 -15.04 -3.02
N ILE A 230 -11.91 -14.33 -2.43
CA ILE A 230 -11.73 -13.58 -1.18
C ILE A 230 -11.35 -14.54 -0.03
N VAL A 231 -12.03 -15.65 0.10
CA VAL A 231 -11.72 -16.69 1.10
C VAL A 231 -10.30 -17.23 0.92
N GLN A 232 -9.91 -17.53 -0.32
CA GLN A 232 -8.55 -17.99 -0.62
C GLN A 232 -7.51 -16.91 -0.27
N ARG A 233 -7.81 -15.65 -0.54
CA ARG A 233 -6.94 -14.52 -0.19
C ARG A 233 -6.77 -14.39 1.33
N ALA A 234 -7.86 -14.46 2.09
CA ALA A 234 -7.84 -14.40 3.55
C ALA A 234 -6.99 -15.54 4.15
N ARG A 235 -7.22 -16.78 3.69
CA ARG A 235 -6.43 -17.95 4.13
C ARG A 235 -4.94 -17.78 3.84
N ARG A 236 -4.59 -17.31 2.66
CA ARG A 236 -3.18 -17.07 2.30
C ARG A 236 -2.54 -15.99 3.16
N GLN A 237 -3.26 -14.91 3.45
CA GLN A 237 -2.76 -13.82 4.29
C GLN A 237 -2.50 -14.31 5.73
N ALA A 238 -3.46 -15.02 6.31
CA ALA A 238 -3.29 -15.62 7.63
C ALA A 238 -2.09 -16.58 7.69
N ALA A 239 -1.97 -17.46 6.70
CA ALA A 239 -0.86 -18.41 6.62
C ALA A 239 0.50 -17.72 6.49
N ALA A 240 0.62 -16.66 5.69
CA ALA A 240 1.85 -15.89 5.53
C ALA A 240 2.29 -15.25 6.86
N ILE A 241 1.36 -14.61 7.58
CA ILE A 241 1.63 -14.01 8.89
C ILE A 241 2.11 -15.07 9.90
N ARG A 242 1.43 -16.22 9.95
CA ARG A 242 1.85 -17.33 10.85
C ARG A 242 3.23 -17.85 10.51
N GLN A 243 3.51 -18.04 9.22
CA GLN A 243 4.84 -18.48 8.77
C GLN A 243 5.93 -17.47 9.16
N MET A 244 5.68 -16.16 9.06
CA MET A 244 6.60 -15.13 9.54
C MET A 244 6.83 -15.25 11.05
N ALA A 245 5.77 -15.42 11.84
CA ALA A 245 5.88 -15.60 13.28
C ALA A 245 6.66 -16.88 13.65
N ASP A 246 6.39 -18.00 12.98
CA ASP A 246 7.06 -19.29 13.20
C ASP A 246 8.54 -19.24 12.80
N SER A 247 8.92 -18.39 11.84
CA SER A 247 10.33 -18.16 11.47
C SER A 247 11.08 -17.28 12.47
N GLY A 248 10.40 -16.78 13.51
CA GLY A 248 10.97 -15.91 14.54
C GLY A 248 11.01 -14.43 14.13
N ASP A 249 10.33 -14.04 13.06
CA ASP A 249 10.20 -12.62 12.67
C ASP A 249 9.33 -11.87 13.70
N PRO A 250 9.88 -10.83 14.37
CA PRO A 250 9.12 -10.05 15.33
C PRO A 250 7.89 -9.36 14.73
N ALA A 251 7.90 -9.02 13.43
CA ALA A 251 6.75 -8.44 12.75
C ALA A 251 5.62 -9.48 12.63
N GLY A 252 5.94 -10.72 12.24
CA GLY A 252 4.97 -11.82 12.21
C GLY A 252 4.31 -12.03 13.55
N THR A 253 5.09 -12.05 14.64
CA THR A 253 4.56 -12.21 16.00
C THR A 253 3.58 -11.07 16.36
N ARG A 254 3.91 -9.81 16.02
CA ARG A 254 3.03 -8.67 16.27
C ARG A 254 1.73 -8.72 15.45
N LEU A 255 1.74 -9.38 14.31
CA LEU A 255 0.60 -9.46 13.39
C LEU A 255 -0.29 -10.71 13.62
N LEU A 256 0.00 -11.57 14.60
CA LEU A 256 -0.82 -12.79 14.85
C LEU A 256 -2.31 -12.49 15.07
N PHE A 257 -2.64 -11.34 15.68
CA PHE A 257 -4.04 -10.94 15.83
C PHE A 257 -4.71 -10.64 14.48
N VAL A 258 -3.95 -10.13 13.50
CA VAL A 258 -4.45 -9.90 12.13
C VAL A 258 -4.69 -11.24 11.43
N ALA A 259 -3.82 -12.23 11.64
CA ALA A 259 -4.04 -13.59 11.13
C ALA A 259 -5.35 -14.18 11.66
N GLN A 260 -5.66 -13.99 12.95
CA GLN A 260 -6.93 -14.43 13.55
C GLN A 260 -8.14 -13.73 12.89
N TYR A 261 -8.04 -12.44 12.56
CA TYR A 261 -9.12 -11.73 11.85
C TYR A 261 -9.38 -12.34 10.48
N PHE A 262 -8.34 -12.64 9.71
CA PHE A 262 -8.51 -13.30 8.42
C PHE A 262 -9.09 -14.70 8.54
N GLU A 263 -8.68 -15.48 9.53
CA GLU A 263 -9.23 -16.82 9.79
C GLU A 263 -10.72 -16.76 10.17
N SER A 264 -11.10 -15.80 11.02
CA SER A 264 -12.50 -15.59 11.38
C SER A 264 -13.32 -15.09 10.19
N ALA A 265 -12.75 -14.19 9.36
CA ALA A 265 -13.41 -13.69 8.16
C ALA A 265 -13.77 -14.82 7.18
N VAL A 266 -12.95 -15.88 7.10
CA VAL A 266 -13.24 -17.03 6.22
C VAL A 266 -14.61 -17.64 6.55
N SER A 267 -14.87 -17.94 7.82
CA SER A 267 -16.14 -18.54 8.24
C SER A 267 -17.33 -17.60 8.00
N ASP A 268 -17.14 -16.30 8.25
CA ASP A 268 -18.19 -15.30 8.06
C ASP A 268 -18.54 -15.14 6.58
N ILE A 269 -17.53 -15.11 5.70
CA ILE A 269 -17.71 -14.98 4.25
C ILE A 269 -18.37 -16.24 3.67
N GLU A 270 -17.97 -17.44 4.11
CA GLU A 270 -18.58 -18.71 3.68
C GLU A 270 -20.06 -18.84 4.12
N ALA A 271 -20.45 -18.13 5.19
CA ALA A 271 -21.83 -18.08 5.68
C ALA A 271 -22.69 -17.03 5.00
N LEU A 272 -22.14 -16.15 4.15
CA LEU A 272 -22.91 -15.13 3.44
C LEU A 272 -23.90 -15.78 2.44
N PRO A 273 -25.14 -15.29 2.38
CA PRO A 273 -26.14 -15.85 1.46
C PRO A 273 -25.80 -15.52 -0.01
N ASN A 274 -26.31 -16.32 -0.93
CA ASN A 274 -26.06 -16.14 -2.36
C ASN A 274 -26.47 -14.75 -2.86
N GLU A 275 -27.53 -14.18 -2.28
CA GLU A 275 -28.03 -12.83 -2.61
C GLU A 275 -27.02 -11.74 -2.30
N PHE A 276 -26.10 -11.98 -1.36
CA PHE A 276 -25.01 -11.04 -1.06
C PHE A 276 -24.11 -10.77 -2.28
N TRP A 277 -23.90 -11.80 -3.09
CA TRP A 277 -23.02 -11.78 -4.26
C TRP A 277 -23.76 -11.41 -5.55
N ALA A 278 -25.09 -11.55 -5.55
CA ALA A 278 -25.94 -11.20 -6.69
C ALA A 278 -26.06 -9.67 -6.79
N HIS A 279 -26.01 -9.17 -8.02
CA HIS A 279 -26.22 -7.74 -8.30
C HIS A 279 -27.69 -7.47 -8.57
#